data_9c271105bf11ea5c1743cfe2094e88e0
#
_entry.id   9c271105bf11ea5c1743cfe2094e88e0
#
_cell.length_a   1.000
_cell.length_b   1.000
_cell.length_c   1.000
_cell.angle_alpha   90.00
_cell.angle_beta   90.00
_cell.angle_gamma   90.00
#
_symmetry.space_group_name_H-M   'P 1'
#
loop_
_entity.id
_entity.type
_entity.pdbx_description
1 polymer ?
#
loop_
_entity_poly.entity_id
_entity_poly.type
_entity_poly.pdbx_seq_one_letter_code
_entity_poly.pdbx_strand_id
1 'polypeptide(L)'
;LAVSVVFLLAANILVLIVYDMIQNMHEENLAMQLAAVHDRADLEFYKMMQQSQANQRILIHDIKRHLSAISSLTEAGETDRVRQYIAEVEAQPGMQKMPRYCENNLLNVILARYSKVCAEGNIAFSVDIRAKTLSTLNDFELTTIFDNLLSNAAESAKASEKREIDVAVFARPEQNKDVISVVNSCDTPPKSDGNGVFRTNKSGEGHGYGLQSIQRVVHQKGGSFHAFYEDKKRRFYVIIEI
;
A
#
# COMPACT_ATOMS: atom_id res chain seq x y z
N LEU A 1 33.86 -56.71 -25.05
CA LEU A 1 32.60 -56.09 -25.48
C LEU A 1 31.47 -56.24 -24.43
N ALA A 2 31.18 -57.47 -23.94
CA ALA A 2 30.15 -57.70 -22.94
C ALA A 2 30.40 -56.99 -21.59
N VAL A 3 31.62 -57.00 -21.10
CA VAL A 3 32.05 -56.33 -19.85
C VAL A 3 31.89 -54.83 -19.95
N SER A 4 32.22 -54.23 -21.11
CA SER A 4 32.11 -52.79 -21.35
C SER A 4 30.62 -52.32 -21.35
N VAL A 5 29.74 -53.14 -21.90
CA VAL A 5 28.29 -52.86 -21.92
C VAL A 5 27.69 -52.93 -20.51
N VAL A 6 28.08 -53.93 -19.72
CA VAL A 6 27.63 -54.07 -18.32
C VAL A 6 28.10 -52.86 -17.48
N PHE A 7 29.35 -52.46 -17.65
CA PHE A 7 29.89 -51.29 -16.94
C PHE A 7 29.17 -49.98 -17.33
N LEU A 8 28.80 -49.81 -18.59
CA LEU A 8 28.09 -48.65 -19.11
C LEU A 8 26.64 -48.60 -18.59
N LEU A 9 26.00 -49.76 -18.48
CA LEU A 9 24.67 -49.88 -17.88
C LEU A 9 24.70 -49.56 -16.38
N ALA A 10 25.70 -50.10 -15.66
CA ALA A 10 25.85 -49.81 -14.24
C ALA A 10 26.09 -48.34 -13.97
N ALA A 11 26.91 -47.67 -14.79
CA ALA A 11 27.16 -46.24 -14.71
C ALA A 11 25.90 -45.40 -14.97
N ASN A 12 25.09 -45.77 -15.96
CA ASN A 12 23.81 -45.08 -16.23
C ASN A 12 22.82 -45.25 -15.09
N ILE A 13 22.70 -46.44 -14.51
CA ILE A 13 21.85 -46.68 -13.34
C ILE A 13 22.28 -45.81 -12.15
N LEU A 14 23.60 -45.73 -11.91
CA LEU A 14 24.16 -44.91 -10.84
C LEU A 14 23.82 -43.43 -11.06
N VAL A 15 23.97 -42.93 -12.30
CA VAL A 15 23.59 -41.54 -12.64
C VAL A 15 22.11 -41.27 -12.37
N LEU A 16 21.21 -42.20 -12.74
CA LEU A 16 19.78 -42.06 -12.49
C LEU A 16 19.46 -42.04 -10.99
N ILE A 17 20.11 -42.88 -10.19
CA ILE A 17 19.93 -42.91 -8.73
C ILE A 17 20.41 -41.58 -8.11
N VAL A 18 21.58 -41.09 -8.53
CA VAL A 18 22.10 -39.82 -8.04
C VAL A 18 21.21 -38.65 -8.45
N TYR A 19 20.71 -38.67 -9.67
CA TYR A 19 19.76 -37.65 -10.17
C TYR A 19 18.49 -37.62 -9.34
N ASP A 20 17.86 -38.75 -9.09
CA ASP A 20 16.66 -38.90 -8.30
C ASP A 20 16.90 -38.43 -6.85
N MET A 21 18.02 -38.79 -6.25
CA MET A 21 18.42 -38.34 -4.92
C MET A 21 18.60 -36.82 -4.84
N ILE A 22 19.19 -36.20 -5.86
CA ILE A 22 19.34 -34.74 -5.92
C ILE A 22 17.99 -34.05 -6.06
N GLN A 23 17.08 -34.57 -6.88
CA GLN A 23 15.72 -34.04 -7.05
C GLN A 23 14.95 -34.09 -5.74
N ASN A 24 14.95 -35.23 -5.06
CA ASN A 24 14.26 -35.40 -3.78
C ASN A 24 14.82 -34.44 -2.72
N MET A 25 16.13 -34.31 -2.62
CA MET A 25 16.76 -33.32 -1.72
C MET A 25 16.38 -31.87 -2.07
N HIS A 26 16.24 -31.56 -3.35
CA HIS A 26 15.86 -30.22 -3.78
C HIS A 26 14.40 -29.91 -3.41
N GLU A 27 13.49 -30.85 -3.61
CA GLU A 27 12.09 -30.74 -3.21
C GLU A 27 11.91 -30.60 -1.69
N GLU A 28 12.65 -31.41 -0.91
CA GLU A 28 12.64 -31.29 0.56
C GLU A 28 13.16 -29.93 1.04
N ASN A 29 14.26 -29.45 0.45
CA ASN A 29 14.80 -28.14 0.78
C ASN A 29 13.83 -26.99 0.44
N LEU A 30 13.16 -27.08 -0.70
CA LEU A 30 12.16 -26.11 -1.11
C LEU A 30 10.95 -26.12 -0.15
N ALA A 31 10.47 -27.30 0.23
CA ALA A 31 9.40 -27.46 1.19
C ALA A 31 9.76 -26.87 2.57
N MET A 32 10.99 -27.11 3.06
CA MET A 32 11.49 -26.52 4.29
C MET A 32 11.59 -24.98 4.22
N GLN A 33 12.04 -24.45 3.10
CA GLN A 33 12.13 -22.99 2.91
C GLN A 33 10.73 -22.35 2.89
N LEU A 34 9.78 -22.97 2.20
CA LEU A 34 8.39 -22.49 2.18
C LEU A 34 7.74 -22.55 3.58
N ALA A 35 7.95 -23.62 4.33
CA ALA A 35 7.48 -23.73 5.70
C ALA A 35 8.09 -22.65 6.61
N ALA A 36 9.41 -22.41 6.50
CA ALA A 36 10.09 -21.38 7.28
C ALA A 36 9.60 -19.95 6.94
N VAL A 37 9.28 -19.66 5.67
CA VAL A 37 8.70 -18.38 5.25
C VAL A 37 7.28 -18.23 5.82
N HIS A 38 6.48 -19.30 5.79
CA HIS A 38 5.13 -19.31 6.36
C HIS A 38 5.15 -19.05 7.87
N ASP A 39 5.97 -19.79 8.60
CA ASP A 39 6.12 -19.64 10.06
C ASP A 39 6.55 -18.22 10.44
N ARG A 40 7.42 -17.62 9.64
CA ARG A 40 7.88 -16.24 9.86
C ARG A 40 6.77 -15.23 9.61
N ALA A 41 5.97 -15.42 8.57
CA ALA A 41 4.81 -14.57 8.28
C ALA A 41 3.75 -14.66 9.39
N ASP A 42 3.48 -15.86 9.89
CA ASP A 42 2.56 -16.09 11.00
C ASP A 42 3.05 -15.40 12.29
N LEU A 43 4.34 -15.49 12.57
CA LEU A 43 4.94 -14.85 13.74
C LEU A 43 4.84 -13.31 13.66
N GLU A 44 5.07 -12.73 12.49
CA GLU A 44 4.93 -11.29 12.25
C GLU A 44 3.47 -10.84 12.36
N PHE A 45 2.54 -11.63 11.82
CA PHE A 45 1.11 -11.39 11.99
C PHE A 45 0.68 -11.42 13.46
N TYR A 46 1.16 -12.40 14.22
CA TYR A 46 0.89 -12.50 15.67
C TYR A 46 1.42 -11.28 16.44
N LYS A 47 2.63 -10.84 16.12
CA LYS A 47 3.21 -9.63 16.73
C LYS A 47 2.40 -8.38 16.44
N MET A 48 1.98 -8.20 15.18
CA MET A 48 1.11 -7.08 14.78
C MET A 48 -0.22 -7.11 15.52
N MET A 49 -0.83 -8.29 15.66
CA MET A 49 -2.10 -8.46 16.37
C MET A 49 -1.96 -8.13 17.84
N GLN A 50 -0.89 -8.59 18.51
CA GLN A 50 -0.58 -8.25 19.91
C GLN A 50 -0.37 -6.74 20.08
N GLN A 51 0.34 -6.12 19.17
CA GLN A 51 0.59 -4.67 19.24
C GLN A 51 -0.69 -3.87 19.01
N SER A 52 -1.55 -4.30 18.10
CA SER A 52 -2.88 -3.73 17.89
C SER A 52 -3.74 -3.82 19.15
N GLN A 53 -3.77 -4.98 19.82
CA GLN A 53 -4.51 -5.16 21.07
C GLN A 53 -3.95 -4.28 22.21
N ALA A 54 -2.63 -4.17 22.31
CA ALA A 54 -2.00 -3.29 23.29
C ALA A 54 -2.37 -1.82 23.07
N ASN A 55 -2.33 -1.36 21.83
CA ASN A 55 -2.74 0.00 21.45
C ASN A 55 -4.22 0.27 21.75
N GLN A 56 -5.11 -0.72 21.50
CA GLN A 56 -6.52 -0.61 21.86
C GLN A 56 -6.72 -0.47 23.38
N ARG A 57 -5.97 -1.22 24.20
CA ARG A 57 -6.06 -1.12 25.68
C ARG A 57 -5.64 0.26 26.14
N ILE A 58 -4.56 0.81 25.59
CA ILE A 58 -4.07 2.16 25.91
C ILE A 58 -5.15 3.18 25.55
N LEU A 59 -5.72 3.10 24.35
CA LEU A 59 -6.78 4.00 23.90
C LEU A 59 -8.01 3.95 24.81
N ILE A 60 -8.48 2.75 25.18
CA ILE A 60 -9.62 2.59 26.07
C ILE A 60 -9.33 3.18 27.45
N HIS A 61 -8.11 2.99 27.97
CA HIS A 61 -7.68 3.56 29.24
C HIS A 61 -7.69 5.10 29.19
N ASP A 62 -7.16 5.68 28.13
CA ASP A 62 -7.11 7.13 27.97
C ASP A 62 -8.51 7.74 27.79
N ILE A 63 -9.39 7.09 27.03
CA ILE A 63 -10.81 7.50 26.91
C ILE A 63 -11.48 7.48 28.30
N LYS A 64 -11.30 6.40 29.08
CA LYS A 64 -11.85 6.32 30.45
C LYS A 64 -11.35 7.45 31.34
N ARG A 65 -10.06 7.79 31.26
CA ARG A 65 -9.47 8.89 32.02
C ARG A 65 -10.08 10.24 31.64
N HIS A 66 -10.25 10.51 30.34
CA HIS A 66 -10.88 11.74 29.88
C HIS A 66 -12.35 11.83 30.30
N LEU A 67 -13.12 10.74 30.17
CA LEU A 67 -14.51 10.70 30.63
C LEU A 67 -14.63 10.91 32.15
N SER A 68 -13.75 10.32 32.96
CA SER A 68 -13.73 10.53 34.40
C SER A 68 -13.43 11.97 34.77
N ALA A 69 -12.51 12.64 34.08
CA ALA A 69 -12.22 14.05 34.29
C ALA A 69 -13.43 14.94 33.95
N ILE A 70 -14.12 14.67 32.84
CA ILE A 70 -15.33 15.39 32.44
C ILE A 70 -16.43 15.19 33.50
N SER A 71 -16.65 13.95 33.99
CA SER A 71 -17.64 13.64 35.02
C SER A 71 -17.36 14.43 36.29
N SER A 72 -16.11 14.39 36.80
CA SER A 72 -15.73 15.11 38.01
C SER A 72 -15.91 16.64 37.88
N LEU A 73 -15.55 17.23 36.75
CA LEU A 73 -15.77 18.67 36.50
C LEU A 73 -17.26 19.01 36.40
N THR A 74 -18.08 18.11 35.86
CA THR A 74 -19.55 18.28 35.76
C THR A 74 -20.19 18.20 37.16
N GLU A 75 -19.77 17.24 38.00
CA GLU A 75 -20.24 17.09 39.39
C GLU A 75 -19.86 18.30 40.25
N ALA A 76 -18.73 18.94 39.98
CA ALA A 76 -18.30 20.16 40.63
C ALA A 76 -19.06 21.42 40.13
N GLY A 77 -19.91 21.30 39.09
CA GLY A 77 -20.62 22.42 38.49
C GLY A 77 -19.77 23.37 37.65
N GLU A 78 -18.54 22.99 37.34
CA GLU A 78 -17.56 23.83 36.62
C GLU A 78 -17.74 23.74 35.09
N THR A 79 -18.91 24.19 34.59
CA THR A 79 -19.32 24.06 33.18
C THR A 79 -18.35 24.68 32.20
N ASP A 80 -17.74 25.82 32.54
CA ASP A 80 -16.75 26.47 31.64
C ASP A 80 -15.45 25.68 31.55
N ARG A 81 -14.99 25.05 32.64
CA ARG A 81 -13.85 24.17 32.62
C ARG A 81 -14.09 22.87 31.86
N VAL A 82 -15.32 22.34 31.89
CA VAL A 82 -15.71 21.19 31.04
C VAL A 82 -15.57 21.56 29.56
N ARG A 83 -16.08 22.73 29.14
CA ARG A 83 -15.93 23.18 27.75
C ARG A 83 -14.49 23.37 27.33
N GLN A 84 -13.67 23.99 28.19
CA GLN A 84 -12.26 24.18 27.94
C GLN A 84 -11.53 22.83 27.81
N TYR A 85 -11.78 21.90 28.71
CA TYR A 85 -11.16 20.57 28.69
C TYR A 85 -11.55 19.77 27.45
N ILE A 86 -12.81 19.81 27.01
CA ILE A 86 -13.25 19.18 25.77
C ILE A 86 -12.49 19.79 24.57
N ALA A 87 -12.38 21.11 24.50
CA ALA A 87 -11.67 21.78 23.42
C ALA A 87 -10.17 21.40 23.41
N GLU A 88 -9.53 21.26 24.57
CA GLU A 88 -8.13 20.81 24.70
C GLU A 88 -7.96 19.37 24.20
N VAL A 89 -8.90 18.47 24.52
CA VAL A 89 -8.90 17.08 24.04
C VAL A 89 -9.13 17.01 22.53
N GLU A 90 -10.05 17.80 21.98
CA GLU A 90 -10.31 17.90 20.53
C GLU A 90 -9.12 18.50 19.75
N ALA A 91 -8.34 19.36 20.38
CA ALA A 91 -7.15 19.97 19.78
C ALA A 91 -5.93 19.02 19.73
N GLN A 92 -5.99 17.87 20.44
CA GLN A 92 -4.88 16.91 20.39
C GLN A 92 -4.69 16.35 18.97
N PRO A 93 -3.44 16.15 18.51
CA PRO A 93 -3.14 15.70 17.14
C PRO A 93 -3.82 14.38 16.74
N GLY A 94 -4.14 13.53 17.72
CA GLY A 94 -4.84 12.24 17.52
C GLY A 94 -6.36 12.35 17.39
N MET A 95 -6.97 13.50 17.76
CA MET A 95 -8.42 13.75 17.72
C MET A 95 -8.86 14.75 16.64
N GLN A 96 -7.90 15.30 15.89
CA GLN A 96 -8.26 16.13 14.74
C GLN A 96 -9.13 15.31 13.80
N LYS A 97 -10.30 15.86 13.45
CA LYS A 97 -11.21 15.24 12.48
C LYS A 97 -10.41 14.89 11.24
N MET A 98 -10.22 13.61 10.98
CA MET A 98 -9.64 13.18 9.71
C MET A 98 -10.46 13.79 8.58
N PRO A 99 -9.86 14.51 7.64
CA PRO A 99 -10.59 15.03 6.50
C PRO A 99 -11.30 13.87 5.82
N ARG A 100 -12.61 14.01 5.62
CA ARG A 100 -13.40 13.00 4.94
C ARG A 100 -13.43 13.33 3.45
N TYR A 101 -12.71 12.56 2.67
CA TYR A 101 -12.59 12.75 1.23
C TYR A 101 -13.69 12.05 0.43
N CYS A 102 -14.22 10.92 0.95
CA CYS A 102 -15.23 10.11 0.24
C CYS A 102 -16.09 9.29 1.22
N GLU A 103 -17.05 8.52 0.69
CA GLU A 103 -17.92 7.63 1.48
C GLU A 103 -17.22 6.32 1.88
N ASN A 104 -16.20 5.87 1.15
CA ASN A 104 -15.48 4.65 1.46
C ASN A 104 -14.51 4.87 2.63
N ASN A 105 -14.76 4.16 3.73
CA ASN A 105 -13.98 4.30 4.96
C ASN A 105 -12.51 3.91 4.81
N LEU A 106 -12.22 2.82 4.09
CA LEU A 106 -10.84 2.35 3.89
C LEU A 106 -10.04 3.36 3.06
N LEU A 107 -10.63 3.86 1.97
CA LEU A 107 -10.00 4.87 1.13
C LEU A 107 -9.75 6.17 1.91
N ASN A 108 -10.67 6.58 2.78
CA ASN A 108 -10.45 7.72 3.67
C ASN A 108 -9.24 7.53 4.59
N VAL A 109 -9.07 6.33 5.17
CA VAL A 109 -7.91 6.01 6.03
C VAL A 109 -6.62 6.09 5.23
N ILE A 110 -6.58 5.54 4.01
CA ILE A 110 -5.41 5.59 3.13
C ILE A 110 -5.08 7.05 2.78
N LEU A 111 -6.05 7.83 2.32
CA LEU A 111 -5.86 9.23 1.95
C LEU A 111 -5.43 10.10 3.13
N ALA A 112 -6.01 9.91 4.30
CA ALA A 112 -5.64 10.62 5.52
C ALA A 112 -4.18 10.32 5.94
N ARG A 113 -3.74 9.06 5.81
CA ARG A 113 -2.34 8.67 6.06
C ARG A 113 -1.40 9.41 5.12
N TYR A 114 -1.69 9.42 3.82
CA TYR A 114 -0.83 10.12 2.86
C TYR A 114 -0.94 11.64 2.96
N SER A 115 -2.09 12.19 3.33
CA SER A 115 -2.22 13.62 3.67
C SER A 115 -1.25 14.03 4.78
N LYS A 116 -1.11 13.20 5.82
CA LYS A 116 -0.14 13.43 6.90
C LYS A 116 1.31 13.33 6.40
N VAL A 117 1.64 12.29 5.63
CA VAL A 117 2.98 12.12 5.02
C VAL A 117 3.34 13.31 4.14
N CYS A 118 2.39 13.80 3.35
CA CYS A 118 2.57 14.97 2.49
C CYS A 118 2.77 16.25 3.30
N ALA A 119 2.00 16.46 4.37
CA ALA A 119 2.15 17.60 5.27
C ALA A 119 3.54 17.62 5.93
N GLU A 120 4.02 16.47 6.44
CA GLU A 120 5.36 16.32 7.00
C GLU A 120 6.47 16.56 5.96
N GLY A 121 6.20 16.23 4.68
CA GLY A 121 7.12 16.44 3.55
C GLY A 121 7.02 17.82 2.89
N ASN A 122 6.15 18.73 3.38
CA ASN A 122 5.80 19.99 2.72
C ASN A 122 5.37 19.79 1.25
N ILE A 123 4.53 18.77 1.01
CA ILE A 123 3.97 18.43 -0.29
C ILE A 123 2.51 18.93 -0.32
N ALA A 124 2.15 19.73 -1.31
CA ALA A 124 0.76 20.11 -1.56
C ALA A 124 -0.04 18.88 -2.02
N PHE A 125 -1.05 18.49 -1.25
CA PHE A 125 -1.84 17.28 -1.49
C PHE A 125 -3.30 17.67 -1.74
N SER A 126 -3.76 17.51 -2.98
CA SER A 126 -5.12 17.80 -3.42
C SER A 126 -5.87 16.52 -3.71
N VAL A 127 -7.12 16.41 -3.22
CA VAL A 127 -7.98 15.22 -3.41
C VAL A 127 -9.36 15.64 -3.83
N ASP A 128 -9.82 15.16 -5.00
CA ASP A 128 -11.17 15.30 -5.53
C ASP A 128 -11.76 13.93 -5.83
N ILE A 129 -12.60 13.41 -4.93
CA ILE A 129 -13.27 12.12 -5.11
C ILE A 129 -14.78 12.35 -5.17
N ARG A 130 -15.36 12.04 -6.33
CA ARG A 130 -16.80 12.18 -6.52
C ARG A 130 -17.57 10.98 -5.96
N ALA A 131 -18.74 11.24 -5.38
CA ALA A 131 -19.57 10.22 -4.74
C ALA A 131 -19.91 9.05 -5.68
N LYS A 132 -20.05 7.85 -5.08
CA LYS A 132 -20.44 6.60 -5.75
C LYS A 132 -19.44 6.05 -6.78
N THR A 133 -18.16 6.36 -6.63
CA THR A 133 -17.10 5.77 -7.44
C THR A 133 -16.48 4.57 -6.74
N LEU A 134 -15.79 3.72 -7.52
CA LEU A 134 -14.99 2.58 -7.04
C LEU A 134 -15.77 1.47 -6.32
N SER A 135 -17.08 1.36 -6.57
CA SER A 135 -17.92 0.30 -5.97
C SER A 135 -17.58 -1.11 -6.47
N THR A 136 -16.85 -1.22 -7.55
CA THR A 136 -16.42 -2.48 -8.17
C THR A 136 -15.14 -3.05 -7.56
N LEU A 137 -14.40 -2.26 -6.77
CA LEU A 137 -13.15 -2.65 -6.12
C LEU A 137 -13.41 -3.15 -4.69
N ASN A 138 -12.80 -4.28 -4.34
CA ASN A 138 -12.76 -4.74 -2.96
C ASN A 138 -11.64 -4.04 -2.16
N ASP A 139 -11.61 -4.24 -0.85
CA ASP A 139 -10.66 -3.58 0.06
C ASP A 139 -9.19 -3.88 -0.26
N PHE A 140 -8.89 -5.10 -0.67
CA PHE A 140 -7.54 -5.50 -1.08
C PHE A 140 -7.10 -4.79 -2.37
N GLU A 141 -7.98 -4.72 -3.35
CA GLU A 141 -7.75 -4.03 -4.62
C GLU A 141 -7.58 -2.53 -4.45
N LEU A 142 -8.44 -1.90 -3.62
CA LEU A 142 -8.32 -0.49 -3.22
C LEU A 142 -6.98 -0.21 -2.57
N THR A 143 -6.60 -1.03 -1.59
CA THR A 143 -5.32 -0.88 -0.91
C THR A 143 -4.16 -1.04 -1.89
N THR A 144 -4.20 -2.07 -2.73
CA THR A 144 -3.14 -2.34 -3.71
C THR A 144 -2.96 -1.16 -4.68
N ILE A 145 -4.05 -0.59 -5.17
CA ILE A 145 -3.99 0.54 -6.12
C ILE A 145 -3.51 1.80 -5.42
N PHE A 146 -4.22 2.25 -4.37
CA PHE A 146 -3.96 3.56 -3.78
C PHE A 146 -2.65 3.62 -2.99
N ASP A 147 -2.27 2.57 -2.25
CA ASP A 147 -0.99 2.56 -1.54
C ASP A 147 0.20 2.63 -2.49
N ASN A 148 0.19 1.84 -3.56
CA ASN A 148 1.28 1.87 -4.52
C ASN A 148 1.34 3.20 -5.28
N LEU A 149 0.20 3.77 -5.70
CA LEU A 149 0.16 5.06 -6.40
C LEU A 149 0.64 6.19 -5.50
N LEU A 150 0.09 6.29 -4.29
CA LEU A 150 0.38 7.40 -3.37
C LEU A 150 1.78 7.31 -2.78
N SER A 151 2.30 6.09 -2.52
CA SER A 151 3.69 5.90 -2.10
C SER A 151 4.66 6.40 -3.17
N ASN A 152 4.45 6.00 -4.43
CA ASN A 152 5.28 6.42 -5.54
C ASN A 152 5.19 7.94 -5.78
N ALA A 153 3.98 8.50 -5.71
CA ALA A 153 3.74 9.92 -5.87
C ALA A 153 4.43 10.74 -4.78
N ALA A 154 4.32 10.31 -3.51
CA ALA A 154 4.92 11.00 -2.37
C ALA A 154 6.46 11.02 -2.45
N GLU A 155 7.07 9.89 -2.82
CA GLU A 155 8.52 9.82 -3.01
C GLU A 155 9.01 10.73 -4.13
N SER A 156 8.33 10.70 -5.27
CA SER A 156 8.69 11.52 -6.42
C SER A 156 8.49 13.01 -6.14
N ALA A 157 7.36 13.39 -5.54
CA ALA A 157 7.06 14.77 -5.19
C ALA A 157 8.02 15.31 -4.12
N LYS A 158 8.43 14.50 -3.15
CA LYS A 158 9.41 14.87 -2.12
C LYS A 158 10.76 15.26 -2.72
N ALA A 159 11.15 14.60 -3.82
CA ALA A 159 12.41 14.85 -4.53
C ALA A 159 12.31 16.00 -5.55
N SER A 160 11.10 16.52 -5.81
CA SER A 160 10.87 17.57 -6.79
C SER A 160 10.82 18.96 -6.16
N GLU A 161 11.04 19.99 -6.99
CA GLU A 161 11.00 21.39 -6.58
C GLU A 161 9.57 21.84 -6.22
N LYS A 162 8.57 21.43 -7.03
CA LYS A 162 7.18 21.88 -6.87
C LYS A 162 6.43 21.20 -5.73
N ARG A 163 6.75 19.95 -5.41
CA ARG A 163 6.15 19.16 -4.33
C ARG A 163 4.61 19.16 -4.35
N GLU A 164 4.03 18.69 -5.42
CA GLU A 164 2.58 18.64 -5.63
C GLU A 164 2.11 17.23 -5.94
N ILE A 165 0.95 16.85 -5.37
CA ILE A 165 0.23 15.61 -5.70
C ILE A 165 -1.25 15.93 -5.83
N ASP A 166 -1.84 15.58 -6.97
CA ASP A 166 -3.26 15.70 -7.26
C ASP A 166 -3.87 14.31 -7.43
N VAL A 167 -4.89 14.01 -6.66
CA VAL A 167 -5.67 12.76 -6.72
C VAL A 167 -7.09 13.08 -7.15
N ALA A 168 -7.55 12.50 -8.25
CA ALA A 168 -8.91 12.65 -8.70
C ALA A 168 -9.55 11.28 -8.97
N VAL A 169 -10.80 11.10 -8.53
CA VAL A 169 -11.61 9.92 -8.83
C VAL A 169 -12.99 10.37 -9.29
N PHE A 170 -13.37 9.94 -10.48
CA PHE A 170 -14.66 10.30 -11.06
C PHE A 170 -15.21 9.19 -11.95
N ALA A 171 -16.54 9.12 -12.05
CA ALA A 171 -17.21 8.19 -12.94
C ALA A 171 -17.32 8.76 -14.35
N ARG A 172 -17.20 7.90 -15.37
CA ARG A 172 -17.62 8.16 -16.74
C ARG A 172 -18.90 7.37 -17.03
N PRO A 173 -20.08 7.94 -16.80
CA PRO A 173 -21.34 7.22 -16.91
C PRO A 173 -21.59 6.63 -18.32
N GLU A 174 -21.15 7.34 -19.36
CA GLU A 174 -21.30 6.92 -20.76
C GLU A 174 -20.58 5.60 -21.07
N GLN A 175 -19.50 5.30 -20.32
CA GLN A 175 -18.68 4.10 -20.51
C GLN A 175 -18.85 3.09 -19.37
N ASN A 176 -19.67 3.41 -18.36
CA ASN A 176 -19.81 2.63 -17.14
C ASN A 176 -18.47 2.31 -16.48
N LYS A 177 -17.58 3.31 -16.41
CA LYS A 177 -16.23 3.18 -15.87
C LYS A 177 -15.95 4.24 -14.83
N ASP A 178 -15.20 3.85 -13.82
CA ASP A 178 -14.57 4.75 -12.88
C ASP A 178 -13.14 5.07 -13.34
N VAL A 179 -12.74 6.32 -13.18
CA VAL A 179 -11.41 6.82 -13.53
C VAL A 179 -10.69 7.25 -12.28
N ILE A 180 -9.51 6.69 -12.04
CA ILE A 180 -8.58 7.11 -11.00
C ILE A 180 -7.44 7.83 -11.69
N SER A 181 -7.17 9.07 -11.28
CA SER A 181 -6.05 9.87 -11.77
C SER A 181 -5.18 10.29 -10.59
N VAL A 182 -3.90 9.95 -10.64
CA VAL A 182 -2.90 10.44 -9.69
C VAL A 182 -1.82 11.14 -10.50
N VAL A 183 -1.59 12.42 -10.18
CA VAL A 183 -0.60 13.27 -10.82
C VAL A 183 0.35 13.79 -9.77
N ASN A 184 1.63 13.66 -9.99
CA ASN A 184 2.62 14.21 -9.07
C ASN A 184 3.72 14.98 -9.79
N SER A 185 4.32 15.92 -9.09
CA SER A 185 5.54 16.58 -9.54
C SER A 185 6.70 15.60 -9.60
N CYS A 186 7.52 15.68 -10.65
CA CYS A 186 8.64 14.80 -10.90
C CYS A 186 9.68 15.51 -11.76
N ASP A 187 10.81 15.91 -11.18
CA ASP A 187 11.82 16.68 -11.91
C ASP A 187 12.73 15.79 -12.79
N THR A 188 12.85 14.52 -12.44
CA THR A 188 13.65 13.56 -13.21
C THR A 188 12.74 12.57 -13.91
N PRO A 189 12.78 12.45 -15.26
CA PRO A 189 11.98 11.48 -15.97
C PRO A 189 12.19 10.06 -15.41
N PRO A 190 11.12 9.32 -15.08
CA PRO A 190 11.26 7.95 -14.63
C PRO A 190 11.84 7.07 -15.75
N LYS A 191 12.68 6.10 -15.39
CA LYS A 191 13.25 5.18 -16.37
C LYS A 191 12.14 4.34 -17.01
N SER A 192 12.07 4.36 -18.34
CA SER A 192 11.18 3.52 -19.14
C SER A 192 11.99 2.47 -19.89
N ASP A 193 11.44 1.27 -20.06
CA ASP A 193 12.06 0.19 -20.84
C ASP A 193 11.79 0.29 -22.36
N GLY A 194 11.27 1.44 -22.83
CA GLY A 194 10.94 1.66 -24.23
C GLY A 194 9.57 1.13 -24.67
N ASN A 195 8.96 0.24 -23.88
CA ASN A 195 7.60 -0.29 -24.11
C ASN A 195 6.53 0.40 -23.25
N GLY A 196 6.84 1.57 -22.68
CA GLY A 196 5.90 2.31 -21.81
C GLY A 196 5.79 1.75 -20.38
N VAL A 197 6.60 0.76 -20.02
CA VAL A 197 6.67 0.26 -18.65
C VAL A 197 7.70 1.08 -17.88
N PHE A 198 7.23 1.84 -16.90
CA PHE A 198 8.11 2.61 -16.03
C PHE A 198 8.68 1.72 -14.93
N ARG A 199 9.99 1.78 -14.73
CA ARG A 199 10.69 1.09 -13.65
C ARG A 199 11.02 2.09 -12.53
N THR A 200 10.86 1.65 -11.29
CA THR A 200 11.33 2.45 -10.16
C THR A 200 12.85 2.51 -10.14
N ASN A 201 13.42 3.66 -9.78
CA ASN A 201 14.87 3.86 -9.66
C ASN A 201 15.50 3.20 -8.41
N LYS A 202 14.73 2.39 -7.67
CA LYS A 202 15.22 1.77 -6.42
C LYS A 202 16.10 0.58 -6.72
N SER A 203 17.37 0.68 -6.31
CA SER A 203 18.31 -0.44 -6.22
C SER A 203 18.07 -1.18 -4.89
N GLY A 204 17.35 -2.31 -4.93
CA GLY A 204 17.11 -3.18 -3.76
C GLY A 204 16.22 -4.35 -4.12
N GLU A 205 16.49 -5.53 -3.54
CA GLU A 205 15.64 -6.71 -3.68
C GLU A 205 14.25 -6.41 -3.10
N GLY A 206 13.19 -6.53 -3.92
CA GLY A 206 11.79 -6.30 -3.54
C GLY A 206 11.16 -5.00 -4.04
N HIS A 207 11.86 -4.12 -4.76
CA HIS A 207 11.34 -2.85 -5.27
C HIS A 207 11.11 -2.90 -6.79
N GLY A 208 9.96 -2.41 -7.26
CA GLY A 208 9.60 -2.38 -8.69
C GLY A 208 8.29 -3.08 -9.04
N TYR A 209 7.69 -3.81 -8.09
CA TYR A 209 6.45 -4.56 -8.32
C TYR A 209 5.18 -3.73 -8.15
N GLY A 210 5.25 -2.52 -7.59
CA GLY A 210 4.08 -1.69 -7.28
C GLY A 210 3.22 -1.40 -8.50
N LEU A 211 3.79 -0.88 -9.58
CA LEU A 211 3.05 -0.62 -10.82
C LEU A 211 2.57 -1.90 -11.51
N GLN A 212 3.34 -2.98 -11.44
CA GLN A 212 2.91 -4.29 -11.96
C GLN A 212 1.74 -4.86 -11.17
N SER A 213 1.73 -4.69 -9.85
CA SER A 213 0.60 -5.11 -9.00
C SER A 213 -0.67 -4.34 -9.34
N ILE A 214 -0.56 -3.02 -9.56
CA ILE A 214 -1.68 -2.20 -10.03
C ILE A 214 -2.17 -2.69 -11.38
N GLN A 215 -1.28 -2.86 -12.37
CA GLN A 215 -1.64 -3.33 -13.72
C GLN A 215 -2.36 -4.67 -13.68
N ARG A 216 -1.92 -5.61 -12.81
CA ARG A 216 -2.57 -6.90 -12.64
C ARG A 216 -4.01 -6.74 -12.15
N VAL A 217 -4.25 -5.94 -11.11
CA VAL A 217 -5.58 -5.68 -10.58
C VAL A 217 -6.48 -5.04 -11.64
N VAL A 218 -5.98 -4.01 -12.32
CA VAL A 218 -6.71 -3.30 -13.38
C VAL A 218 -7.08 -4.24 -14.53
N HIS A 219 -6.14 -5.05 -14.98
CA HIS A 219 -6.38 -6.03 -16.04
C HIS A 219 -7.42 -7.10 -15.65
N GLN A 220 -7.37 -7.59 -14.39
CA GLN A 220 -8.37 -8.55 -13.88
C GLN A 220 -9.79 -7.97 -13.87
N LYS A 221 -9.92 -6.65 -13.76
CA LYS A 221 -11.21 -5.92 -13.85
C LYS A 221 -11.61 -5.53 -15.27
N GLY A 222 -10.82 -5.90 -16.28
CA GLY A 222 -11.06 -5.48 -17.68
C GLY A 222 -10.83 -3.99 -17.92
N GLY A 223 -10.08 -3.34 -17.03
CA GLY A 223 -9.74 -1.92 -17.08
C GLY A 223 -8.51 -1.61 -17.94
N SER A 224 -8.17 -0.33 -18.02
CA SER A 224 -6.96 0.16 -18.68
C SER A 224 -6.07 0.96 -17.72
N PHE A 225 -4.75 0.84 -17.91
CA PHE A 225 -3.74 1.53 -17.14
C PHE A 225 -2.84 2.33 -18.07
N HIS A 226 -2.74 3.63 -17.83
CA HIS A 226 -1.90 4.56 -18.57
C HIS A 226 -0.99 5.32 -17.63
N ALA A 227 0.30 5.31 -17.90
CA ALA A 227 1.27 6.11 -17.18
C ALA A 227 2.15 6.84 -18.18
N PHE A 228 2.39 8.13 -17.95
CA PHE A 228 3.26 8.92 -18.80
C PHE A 228 3.87 10.10 -18.05
N TYR A 229 4.98 10.59 -18.56
CA TYR A 229 5.68 11.76 -18.04
C TYR A 229 5.55 12.92 -19.00
N GLU A 230 5.17 14.09 -18.49
CA GLU A 230 5.08 15.33 -19.25
C GLU A 230 6.27 16.25 -18.90
N ASP A 231 7.26 16.27 -19.79
CA ASP A 231 8.53 16.97 -19.56
C ASP A 231 8.36 18.47 -19.34
N LYS A 232 7.50 19.15 -20.12
CA LYS A 232 7.25 20.58 -20.01
C LYS A 232 6.70 21.00 -18.64
N LYS A 233 5.86 20.17 -18.04
CA LYS A 233 5.25 20.42 -16.73
C LYS A 233 6.04 19.80 -15.60
N ARG A 234 6.99 18.91 -15.90
CA ARG A 234 7.70 18.09 -14.92
C ARG A 234 6.73 17.34 -14.00
N ARG A 235 5.75 16.66 -14.63
CA ARG A 235 4.72 15.91 -13.94
C ARG A 235 4.63 14.48 -14.45
N PHE A 236 4.43 13.55 -13.55
CA PHE A 236 4.12 12.16 -13.84
C PHE A 236 2.64 11.91 -13.63
N TYR A 237 2.02 11.25 -14.58
CA TYR A 237 0.60 10.97 -14.63
C TYR A 237 0.37 9.47 -14.59
N VAL A 238 -0.54 9.01 -13.74
CA VAL A 238 -1.09 7.67 -13.78
C VAL A 238 -2.60 7.78 -13.88
N ILE A 239 -3.18 7.18 -14.91
CA ILE A 239 -4.61 7.17 -15.18
C ILE A 239 -5.04 5.72 -15.29
N ILE A 240 -6.04 5.34 -14.50
CA ILE A 240 -6.64 4.01 -14.46
C ILE A 240 -8.11 4.15 -14.79
N GLU A 241 -8.62 3.32 -15.68
CA GLU A 241 -10.06 3.19 -15.99
C GLU A 241 -10.49 1.76 -15.64
N ILE A 242 -11.53 1.63 -14.82
CA ILE A 242 -12.04 0.34 -14.32
C ILE A 242 -13.54 0.25 -14.55
#